data_20b43f2dd2c564c9c9c1216be0de6af2
#
_entry.id   20b43f2dd2c564c9c9c1216be0de6af2
#
_cell.length_a   1.000
_cell.length_b   1.000
_cell.length_c   1.000
_cell.angle_alpha   90.00
_cell.angle_beta   90.00
_cell.angle_gamma   90.00
#
_symmetry.space_group_name_H-M   'P 1'
#
loop_
_entity.id
_entity.type
_entity.pdbx_description
1 polymer ?
#
loop_
_entity_poly.entity_id
_entity_poly.type
_entity_poly.pdbx_seq_one_letter_code
_entity_poly.pdbx_strand_id
1 'polypeptide(L)'
;MNPTNKRRRTDNLPIISQFYGIIITMYVNEEKHHLPHIHIRYNEYKEVMDFEGNILSGEIPYKQNQLVRAWILIHKEELESLWRLLQDENDYFKIEPLK
;
A
#
# COMPACT_ATOMS: atom_id res chain seq x y z
N MET A 1 14.10 5.45 -27.90
CA MET A 1 13.99 5.26 -27.14
C MET A 1 13.17 5.61 -26.37
N ASN A 2 12.70 5.08 -25.79
CA ASN A 2 11.69 5.48 -25.09
C ASN A 2 11.80 5.18 -23.68
N PRO A 3 12.48 5.94 -23.01
CA PRO A 3 12.69 5.73 -21.61
C PRO A 3 11.43 5.79 -20.81
N THR A 4 10.40 6.29 -21.41
CA THR A 4 9.18 6.39 -20.63
C THR A 4 8.69 5.06 -20.16
N ASN A 5 9.06 4.00 -20.82
CA ASN A 5 8.61 2.71 -20.36
C ASN A 5 9.08 2.39 -18.99
N LYS A 6 10.27 2.82 -18.65
CA LYS A 6 10.75 2.53 -17.36
C LYS A 6 10.05 3.28 -16.32
N ARG A 7 9.70 4.49 -16.61
CA ARG A 7 8.99 5.27 -15.65
C ARG A 7 7.67 4.68 -15.35
N ARG A 8 7.04 4.10 -16.34
CA ARG A 8 5.74 3.54 -16.11
C ARG A 8 5.77 2.42 -15.11
N ARG A 9 6.83 1.65 -15.11
CA ARG A 9 6.91 0.60 -14.13
C ARG A 9 7.00 1.17 -12.74
N THR A 10 7.72 2.24 -12.60
CA THR A 10 7.82 2.87 -11.32
C THR A 10 6.46 3.36 -10.86
N ASP A 11 5.69 3.85 -11.78
CA ASP A 11 4.38 4.36 -11.45
C ASP A 11 3.45 3.29 -10.95
N ASN A 12 3.75 2.03 -11.22
CA ASN A 12 2.88 0.96 -10.78
C ASN A 12 3.06 0.62 -9.32
N LEU A 13 4.05 1.22 -8.67
CA LEU A 13 4.33 0.91 -7.29
C LEU A 13 4.41 2.16 -6.44
N PRO A 14 3.36 2.95 -6.39
CA PRO A 14 3.42 4.18 -5.62
C PRO A 14 3.51 3.94 -4.13
N ILE A 15 4.42 4.65 -3.50
CA ILE A 15 4.53 4.63 -2.06
C ILE A 15 3.50 5.61 -1.54
N ILE A 16 2.57 5.13 -0.73
CA ILE A 16 1.49 5.97 -0.26
C ILE A 16 1.69 6.47 1.16
N SER A 17 2.61 5.86 1.90
CA SER A 17 2.97 6.39 3.22
C SER A 17 4.22 5.70 3.71
N GLN A 18 4.91 6.35 4.65
CA GLN A 18 6.10 5.76 5.28
C GLN A 18 6.15 6.24 6.71
N PHE A 19 6.39 5.34 7.63
CA PHE A 19 6.52 5.71 9.03
C PHE A 19 7.24 4.61 9.80
N TYR A 20 8.09 5.01 10.71
CA TYR A 20 8.84 4.09 11.58
C TYR A 20 9.56 2.99 10.81
N GLY A 21 10.12 3.34 9.65
CA GLY A 21 10.85 2.37 8.83
C GLY A 21 9.97 1.48 8.00
N ILE A 22 8.65 1.65 8.08
CA ILE A 22 7.69 0.85 7.33
C ILE A 22 7.32 1.60 6.05
N ILE A 23 7.30 0.89 4.94
CA ILE A 23 6.93 1.47 3.65
C ILE A 23 5.64 0.84 3.19
N ILE A 24 4.65 1.67 2.90
CA ILE A 24 3.35 1.19 2.43
C ILE A 24 3.20 1.54 0.97
N THR A 25 2.89 0.55 0.14
CA THR A 25 2.64 0.77 -1.28
C THR A 25 1.28 0.19 -1.64
N MET A 26 0.74 0.68 -2.74
CA MET A 26 -0.52 0.18 -3.26
C MET A 26 -0.32 0.04 -4.76
N TYR A 27 -0.58 -1.13 -5.30
CA TYR A 27 -0.28 -1.40 -6.70
C TYR A 27 -1.48 -1.11 -7.59
N VAL A 28 -1.21 -0.63 -8.79
CA VAL A 28 -2.26 -0.41 -9.76
C VAL A 28 -2.38 -1.68 -10.59
N ASN A 29 -3.56 -1.88 -11.13
CA ASN A 29 -3.81 -3.02 -12.02
C ASN A 29 -3.59 -4.38 -11.41
N GLU A 30 -3.89 -4.48 -10.14
CA GLU A 30 -3.87 -5.77 -9.53
C GLU A 30 -5.03 -6.58 -10.08
N GLU A 31 -5.03 -7.86 -9.85
CA GLU A 31 -6.08 -8.72 -10.32
C GLU A 31 -7.42 -8.16 -9.90
N LYS A 32 -8.34 -8.09 -10.82
CA LYS A 32 -9.53 -7.39 -10.58
C LYS A 32 -10.38 -7.87 -9.48
N HIS A 33 -10.40 -9.12 -9.18
CA HIS A 33 -11.27 -9.57 -8.14
C HIS A 33 -10.61 -9.69 -6.81
N HIS A 34 -9.47 -9.12 -6.64
CA HIS A 34 -8.83 -9.17 -5.35
C HIS A 34 -9.43 -8.13 -4.44
N LEU A 35 -9.39 -8.41 -3.16
CA LEU A 35 -9.81 -7.44 -2.17
C LEU A 35 -8.87 -6.25 -2.21
N PRO A 36 -9.37 -5.07 -1.90
CA PRO A 36 -8.48 -3.93 -1.72
C PRO A 36 -7.44 -4.24 -0.67
N HIS A 37 -6.19 -3.92 -0.95
CA HIS A 37 -5.11 -4.28 -0.04
C HIS A 37 -3.90 -3.40 -0.25
N ILE A 38 -2.99 -3.44 0.73
CA ILE A 38 -1.73 -2.71 0.65
C ILE A 38 -0.60 -3.70 0.78
N HIS A 39 0.56 -3.27 0.28
CA HIS A 39 1.79 -4.03 0.39
C HIS A 39 2.67 -3.30 1.39
N ILE A 40 3.25 -4.03 2.31
CA ILE A 40 4.01 -3.49 3.41
C ILE A 40 5.42 -4.05 3.36
N ARG A 41 6.39 -3.19 3.52
CA ARG A 41 7.78 -3.63 3.59
C ARG A 41 8.44 -3.04 4.82
N TYR A 42 9.20 -3.86 5.51
CA TYR A 42 9.98 -3.41 6.67
C TYR A 42 11.28 -4.19 6.64
N ASN A 43 12.38 -3.51 6.32
CA ASN A 43 13.68 -4.16 6.14
C ASN A 43 13.53 -5.28 5.09
N GLU A 44 13.86 -6.51 5.44
CA GLU A 44 13.73 -7.61 4.49
C GLU A 44 12.37 -8.28 4.55
N TYR A 45 11.47 -7.81 5.42
CA TYR A 45 10.16 -8.43 5.56
C TYR A 45 9.15 -7.81 4.61
N LYS A 46 8.19 -8.61 4.18
CA LYS A 46 7.10 -8.15 3.34
C LYS A 46 5.80 -8.77 3.80
N GLU A 47 4.73 -8.02 3.70
CA GLU A 47 3.42 -8.50 4.12
C GLU A 47 2.36 -7.82 3.26
N VAL A 48 1.27 -8.51 2.97
CA VAL A 48 0.13 -7.95 2.26
C VAL A 48 -1.04 -8.00 3.21
N MET A 49 -1.75 -6.89 3.34
CA MET A 49 -2.82 -6.78 4.33
C MET A 49 -4.01 -6.09 3.69
N ASP A 50 -5.23 -6.58 3.98
CA ASP A 50 -6.41 -5.92 3.47
C ASP A 50 -6.78 -4.76 4.38
N PHE A 51 -7.84 -4.04 4.03
CA PHE A 51 -8.19 -2.83 4.78
C PHE A 51 -8.93 -3.14 6.09
N GLU A 52 -9.14 -4.43 6.37
CA GLU A 52 -9.71 -4.83 7.65
C GLU A 52 -8.61 -5.30 8.59
N GLY A 53 -7.36 -5.23 8.16
CA GLY A 53 -6.25 -5.66 9.00
C GLY A 53 -5.93 -7.14 8.91
N ASN A 54 -6.49 -7.84 7.93
CA ASN A 54 -6.20 -9.26 7.78
C ASN A 54 -4.97 -9.44 6.92
N ILE A 55 -4.08 -10.35 7.34
CA ILE A 55 -2.88 -10.64 6.58
C ILE A 55 -3.24 -11.59 5.45
N LEU A 56 -2.97 -11.17 4.23
CA LEU A 56 -3.25 -11.99 3.07
C LEU A 56 -2.05 -12.83 2.67
N SER A 57 -0.85 -12.35 2.92
CA SER A 57 0.36 -13.13 2.68
C SER A 57 1.54 -12.44 3.36
N GLY A 58 2.59 -13.22 3.59
CA GLY A 58 3.82 -12.70 4.16
C GLY A 58 3.72 -12.41 5.64
N GLU A 59 4.73 -11.75 6.16
CA GLU A 59 4.73 -11.37 7.58
C GLU A 59 5.75 -10.29 7.84
N ILE A 60 5.50 -9.48 8.83
CA ILE A 60 6.47 -8.51 9.35
C ILE A 60 6.46 -8.69 10.87
N PRO A 61 7.46 -8.16 11.58
CA PRO A 61 7.49 -8.35 13.03
C PRO A 61 6.24 -7.79 13.69
N TYR A 62 5.90 -8.37 14.81
CA TYR A 62 4.66 -8.05 15.50
C TYR A 62 4.45 -6.56 15.75
N LYS A 63 5.49 -5.89 16.22
CA LYS A 63 5.35 -4.48 16.52
C LYS A 63 4.97 -3.68 15.30
N GLN A 64 5.66 -3.93 14.19
CA GLN A 64 5.37 -3.19 12.98
C GLN A 64 4.00 -3.56 12.43
N ASN A 65 3.61 -4.81 12.58
CA ASN A 65 2.29 -5.23 12.14
C ASN A 65 1.21 -4.45 12.90
N GLN A 66 1.38 -4.28 14.21
CA GLN A 66 0.40 -3.55 14.99
C GLN A 66 0.35 -2.07 14.61
N LEU A 67 1.50 -1.49 14.27
CA LEU A 67 1.52 -0.10 13.86
C LEU A 67 0.76 0.09 12.54
N VAL A 68 0.94 -0.84 11.61
CA VAL A 68 0.23 -0.75 10.35
C VAL A 68 -1.27 -0.91 10.55
N ARG A 69 -1.67 -1.85 11.42
CA ARG A 69 -3.08 -2.05 11.68
C ARG A 69 -3.73 -0.81 12.27
N ALA A 70 -3.03 -0.12 13.18
CA ALA A 70 -3.55 1.11 13.75
C ALA A 70 -3.69 2.18 12.67
N TRP A 71 -2.70 2.26 11.79
CA TRP A 71 -2.71 3.23 10.71
C TRP A 71 -3.89 2.97 9.75
N ILE A 72 -4.13 1.70 9.40
CA ILE A 72 -5.26 1.35 8.56
C ILE A 72 -6.57 1.78 9.21
N LEU A 73 -6.69 1.51 10.49
CA LEU A 73 -7.91 1.85 11.20
C LEU A 73 -8.20 3.34 11.14
N ILE A 74 -7.16 4.14 11.32
CA ILE A 74 -7.31 5.59 11.30
C ILE A 74 -7.63 6.11 9.91
N HIS A 75 -7.06 5.50 8.89
CA HIS A 75 -7.15 6.03 7.53
C HIS A 75 -7.98 5.18 6.57
N LYS A 76 -8.88 4.38 7.12
CA LYS A 76 -9.60 3.43 6.27
C LYS A 76 -10.36 4.10 5.14
N GLU A 77 -11.03 5.18 5.41
CA GLU A 77 -11.80 5.85 4.36
C GLU A 77 -10.90 6.41 3.27
N GLU A 78 -9.77 6.96 3.68
CA GLU A 78 -8.83 7.47 2.70
C GLU A 78 -8.25 6.33 1.85
N LEU A 79 -7.99 5.19 2.48
CA LEU A 79 -7.47 4.05 1.75
C LEU A 79 -8.46 3.54 0.72
N GLU A 80 -9.74 3.54 1.07
CA GLU A 80 -10.76 3.09 0.13
C GLU A 80 -10.87 4.04 -1.05
N SER A 81 -10.82 5.33 -0.79
CA SER A 81 -10.85 6.31 -1.86
C SER A 81 -9.63 6.20 -2.75
N LEU A 82 -8.46 6.01 -2.12
CA LEU A 82 -7.22 5.89 -2.86
C LEU A 82 -7.22 4.65 -3.74
N TRP A 83 -7.75 3.54 -3.22
CA TRP A 83 -7.83 2.31 -4.01
C TRP A 83 -8.64 2.54 -5.28
N ARG A 84 -9.79 3.19 -5.15
CA ARG A 84 -10.62 3.45 -6.33
C ARG A 84 -9.92 4.38 -7.31
N LEU A 85 -9.31 5.43 -6.79
CA LEU A 85 -8.63 6.39 -7.65
C LEU A 85 -7.50 5.72 -8.42
N LEU A 86 -6.71 4.91 -7.73
CA LEU A 86 -5.57 4.27 -8.35
C LEU A 86 -6.00 3.24 -9.39
N GLN A 87 -6.99 2.42 -9.05
CA GLN A 87 -7.41 1.37 -9.99
C GLN A 87 -8.17 1.94 -11.18
N ASP A 88 -8.99 2.95 -10.96
CA ASP A 88 -9.81 3.49 -12.02
C ASP A 88 -9.12 4.54 -12.88
N GLU A 89 -8.27 5.34 -12.26
CA GLU A 89 -7.69 6.47 -12.95
C GLU A 89 -6.17 6.52 -12.95
N ASN A 90 -5.55 5.53 -12.34
CA ASN A 90 -4.09 5.46 -12.30
C ASN A 90 -3.49 6.72 -11.70
N ASP A 91 -4.15 7.23 -10.68
CA ASP A 91 -3.70 8.43 -9.98
C ASP A 91 -3.68 8.10 -8.50
N TYR A 92 -2.96 8.89 -7.71
CA TYR A 92 -2.89 8.60 -6.29
C TYR A 92 -2.49 9.83 -5.49
N PHE A 93 -2.68 9.74 -4.19
CA PHE A 93 -2.22 10.75 -3.26
C PHE A 93 -1.60 10.02 -2.08
N LYS A 94 -0.80 10.73 -1.32
CA LYS A 94 -0.17 10.12 -0.15
C LYS A 94 -1.05 10.33 1.07
N ILE A 95 -0.96 9.38 1.99
CA ILE A 95 -1.74 9.43 3.21
C ILE A 95 -0.79 9.75 4.35
N GLU A 96 -1.26 10.55 5.29
CA GLU A 96 -0.45 10.94 6.45
C GLU A 96 0.12 9.74 7.17
N PRO A 97 1.37 9.81 7.56
CA PRO A 97 1.96 8.71 8.29
C PRO A 97 1.41 8.63 9.70
N LEU A 98 1.61 7.48 10.31
CA LEU A 98 1.26 7.30 11.71
C LEU A 98 2.24 8.11 12.54
N LYS A 99 1.76 8.79 13.54
CA LYS A 99 2.62 9.63 14.37
C LYS A 99 2.71 9.18 15.79
#